data_0cd0ab772c5cda658020ccb921904dac
#
_entry.id   0cd0ab772c5cda658020ccb921904dac
#
_cell.length_a   1.000
_cell.length_b   1.000
_cell.length_c   1.000
_cell.angle_alpha   90.00
_cell.angle_beta   90.00
_cell.angle_gamma   90.00
#
_symmetry.space_group_name_H-M   'P 1'
#
loop_
_entity.id
_entity.type
_entity.pdbx_description
1 polymer ?
#
loop_
_entity_poly.entity_id
_entity_poly.type
_entity_poly.pdbx_seq_one_letter_code
_entity_poly.pdbx_strand_id
1 'polypeptide(L)'
;MAHIAIIGSGIAGLFAASQLADAGHRVTVVTKKRPKDSSTNWAQGGVAAILDKTNHEGMESHVQDTLRSGDGACDEAVVRSIINEAGERIRDLIRIGVEFEKEDDGNYSLIREGGHSSK
;
A
#
# COMPACT_ATOMS: atom_id res chain seq x y z
N MET A 1 -16.44 -19.63 10.32
CA MET A 1 -16.49 -18.24 10.80
C MET A 1 -15.62 -18.14 12.06
N ALA A 2 -14.65 -17.21 12.09
CA ALA A 2 -13.80 -16.95 13.26
C ALA A 2 -14.04 -15.53 13.79
N HIS A 3 -13.64 -15.26 15.05
CA HIS A 3 -13.54 -13.91 15.56
C HIS A 3 -12.07 -13.51 15.60
N ILE A 4 -11.70 -12.47 14.84
CA ILE A 4 -10.33 -12.05 14.60
C ILE A 4 -10.12 -10.66 15.19
N ALA A 5 -9.09 -10.49 15.99
CA ALA A 5 -8.67 -9.21 16.52
C ALA A 5 -7.49 -8.67 15.72
N ILE A 6 -7.60 -7.43 15.25
CA ILE A 6 -6.54 -6.72 14.53
C ILE A 6 -6.07 -5.55 15.40
N ILE A 7 -4.77 -5.47 15.63
CA ILE A 7 -4.17 -4.39 16.41
C ILE A 7 -3.60 -3.33 15.47
N GLY A 8 -4.20 -2.15 15.48
CA GLY A 8 -3.83 -1.01 14.65
C GLY A 8 -4.90 -0.64 13.63
N SER A 9 -5.16 0.66 13.50
CA SER A 9 -6.14 1.25 12.57
C SER A 9 -5.47 2.04 11.42
N GLY A 10 -4.23 1.72 11.09
CA GLY A 10 -3.58 2.18 9.87
C GLY A 10 -4.11 1.42 8.65
N ILE A 11 -3.64 1.80 7.45
CA ILE A 11 -4.10 1.21 6.19
C ILE A 11 -4.00 -0.32 6.18
N ALA A 12 -2.91 -0.90 6.68
CA ALA A 12 -2.73 -2.34 6.71
C ALA A 12 -3.78 -3.04 7.58
N GLY A 13 -4.03 -2.51 8.79
CA GLY A 13 -5.03 -3.08 9.69
C GLY A 13 -6.46 -2.95 9.17
N LEU A 14 -6.82 -1.80 8.61
CA LEU A 14 -8.15 -1.56 8.07
C LEU A 14 -8.39 -2.35 6.79
N PHE A 15 -7.40 -2.46 5.91
CA PHE A 15 -7.51 -3.28 4.70
C PHE A 15 -7.68 -4.76 5.05
N ALA A 16 -6.87 -5.30 5.97
CA ALA A 16 -7.02 -6.67 6.44
C ALA A 16 -8.39 -6.90 7.10
N ALA A 17 -8.88 -5.93 7.89
CA ALA A 17 -10.20 -6.00 8.50
C ALA A 17 -11.33 -6.10 7.47
N SER A 18 -11.26 -5.30 6.41
CA SER A 18 -12.23 -5.32 5.30
C SER A 18 -12.23 -6.69 4.61
N GLN A 19 -11.05 -7.18 4.21
CA GLN A 19 -10.93 -8.48 3.53
C GLN A 19 -11.47 -9.65 4.38
N LEU A 20 -11.18 -9.64 5.68
CA LEU A 20 -11.65 -10.67 6.59
C LEU A 20 -13.16 -10.58 6.86
N ALA A 21 -13.71 -9.38 6.91
CA ALA A 21 -15.16 -9.18 7.04
C ALA A 21 -15.90 -9.65 5.79
N ASP A 22 -15.38 -9.35 4.59
CA ASP A 22 -15.92 -9.81 3.32
C ASP A 22 -15.87 -11.35 3.19
N ALA A 23 -14.85 -11.97 3.79
CA ALA A 23 -14.74 -13.42 3.90
C ALA A 23 -15.68 -14.05 4.96
N GLY A 24 -16.55 -13.25 5.59
CA GLY A 24 -17.55 -13.70 6.55
C GLY A 24 -17.02 -13.92 7.97
N HIS A 25 -15.87 -13.35 8.31
CA HIS A 25 -15.34 -13.40 9.67
C HIS A 25 -15.85 -12.22 10.51
N ARG A 26 -15.97 -12.44 11.81
CA ARG A 26 -16.20 -11.36 12.77
C ARG A 26 -14.87 -10.69 13.10
N VAL A 27 -14.75 -9.38 12.84
CA VAL A 27 -13.51 -8.66 13.05
C VAL A 27 -13.66 -7.58 14.12
N THR A 28 -12.67 -7.47 15.00
CA THR A 28 -12.55 -6.37 15.96
C THR A 28 -11.21 -5.67 15.74
N VAL A 29 -11.25 -4.37 15.41
CA VAL A 29 -10.03 -3.55 15.31
C VAL A 29 -9.80 -2.85 16.64
N VAL A 30 -8.60 -3.03 17.20
CA VAL A 30 -8.16 -2.39 18.44
C VAL A 30 -7.14 -1.30 18.10
N THR A 31 -7.38 -0.09 18.54
CA THR A 31 -6.50 1.05 18.26
C THR A 31 -6.18 1.83 19.55
N LYS A 32 -5.00 2.44 19.61
CA LYS A 32 -4.52 3.16 20.78
C LYS A 32 -5.30 4.45 21.06
N LYS A 33 -5.77 5.09 20.02
CA LYS A 33 -6.52 6.36 20.08
C LYS A 33 -7.79 6.24 19.22
N ARG A 34 -8.28 7.36 18.69
CA ARG A 34 -9.39 7.37 17.73
C ARG A 34 -8.95 6.65 16.43
N PRO A 35 -9.85 5.97 15.71
CA PRO A 35 -9.50 5.28 14.46
C PRO A 35 -8.78 6.16 13.44
N LYS A 36 -9.10 7.45 13.37
CA LYS A 36 -8.47 8.42 12.48
C LYS A 36 -7.10 8.92 12.95
N ASP A 37 -6.70 8.64 14.20
CA ASP A 37 -5.40 9.08 14.74
C ASP A 37 -4.32 8.03 14.37
N SER A 38 -4.16 7.75 13.09
CA SER A 38 -3.15 6.84 12.54
C SER A 38 -2.12 7.58 11.70
N SER A 39 -0.93 7.01 11.58
CA SER A 39 0.10 7.57 10.69
C SER A 39 -0.39 7.69 9.24
N THR A 40 -1.23 6.79 8.80
CA THR A 40 -1.84 6.83 7.46
C THR A 40 -2.68 8.10 7.26
N ASN A 41 -3.44 8.53 8.27
CA ASN A 41 -4.26 9.73 8.18
C ASN A 41 -3.42 11.04 8.19
N TRP A 42 -2.20 10.96 8.71
CA TRP A 42 -1.28 12.11 8.77
C TRP A 42 -0.22 12.07 7.67
N ALA A 43 -0.20 10.99 6.87
CA ALA A 43 0.72 10.87 5.75
C ALA A 43 0.42 11.96 4.72
N GLN A 44 1.48 12.62 4.27
CA GLN A 44 1.45 13.58 3.17
C GLN A 44 2.30 12.99 2.06
N GLY A 45 1.71 12.72 0.93
CA GLY A 45 2.39 12.12 -0.21
C GLY A 45 1.62 10.97 -0.82
N GLY A 46 2.24 10.32 -1.77
CA GLY A 46 1.64 9.24 -2.56
C GLY A 46 1.92 7.84 -2.01
N VAL A 47 1.54 6.88 -2.80
CA VAL A 47 1.87 5.47 -2.63
C VAL A 47 2.76 5.04 -3.78
N ALA A 48 3.94 4.51 -3.47
CA ALA A 48 4.84 3.99 -4.49
C ALA A 48 4.33 2.63 -5.00
N ALA A 49 3.97 2.57 -6.29
CA ALA A 49 3.51 1.35 -6.92
C ALA A 49 3.71 1.41 -8.44
N ILE A 50 4.11 0.30 -9.03
CA ILE A 50 4.11 0.12 -10.48
C ILE A 50 2.75 -0.45 -10.90
N LEU A 51 1.97 0.34 -11.61
CA LEU A 51 0.61 -0.07 -12.02
C LEU A 51 0.61 -1.00 -13.24
N ASP A 52 1.57 -0.83 -14.12
CA ASP A 52 1.73 -1.67 -15.32
C ASP A 52 2.61 -2.88 -15.01
N LYS A 53 1.99 -4.06 -14.96
CA LYS A 53 2.68 -5.34 -14.72
C LYS A 53 3.70 -5.72 -15.80
N THR A 54 3.66 -5.09 -16.96
CA THR A 54 4.62 -5.33 -18.05
C THR A 54 5.89 -4.47 -17.91
N ASN A 55 5.86 -3.46 -17.06
CA ASN A 55 7.00 -2.60 -16.80
C ASN A 55 8.01 -3.27 -15.83
N HIS A 56 8.69 -4.31 -16.33
CA HIS A 56 9.67 -5.06 -15.54
C HIS A 56 10.87 -4.20 -15.13
N GLU A 57 11.29 -3.27 -15.96
CA GLU A 57 12.38 -2.35 -15.65
C GLU A 57 12.01 -1.43 -14.48
N GLY A 58 10.82 -0.85 -14.49
CA GLY A 58 10.31 -0.05 -13.38
C GLY A 58 10.20 -0.84 -12.08
N MET A 59 9.72 -2.08 -12.14
CA MET A 59 9.66 -2.95 -10.97
C MET A 59 11.06 -3.24 -10.40
N GLU A 60 12.03 -3.57 -11.25
CA GLU A 60 13.40 -3.83 -10.80
C GLU A 60 14.04 -2.57 -10.23
N SER A 61 13.85 -1.41 -10.86
CA SER A 61 14.32 -0.12 -10.33
C SER A 61 13.75 0.15 -8.94
N HIS A 62 12.45 -0.07 -8.74
CA HIS A 62 11.79 0.11 -7.44
C HIS A 62 12.35 -0.86 -6.37
N VAL A 63 12.60 -2.13 -6.73
CA VAL A 63 13.26 -3.09 -5.84
C VAL A 63 14.63 -2.57 -5.40
N GLN A 64 15.46 -2.16 -6.36
CA GLN A 64 16.82 -1.69 -6.07
C GLN A 64 16.85 -0.41 -5.23
N ASP A 65 15.93 0.52 -5.48
CA ASP A 65 15.78 1.74 -4.69
C ASP A 65 15.39 1.41 -3.24
N THR A 66 14.47 0.46 -3.07
CA THR A 66 14.02 0.01 -1.74
C THR A 66 15.17 -0.67 -0.97
N LEU A 67 15.90 -1.57 -1.61
CA LEU A 67 17.04 -2.27 -0.98
C LEU A 67 18.15 -1.28 -0.61
N ARG A 68 18.44 -0.31 -1.48
CA ARG A 68 19.45 0.74 -1.24
C ARG A 68 19.05 1.61 -0.05
N SER A 69 17.78 2.04 0.01
CA SER A 69 17.28 2.87 1.11
C SER A 69 17.23 2.11 2.43
N GLY A 70 17.02 0.80 2.38
CA GLY A 70 16.97 -0.08 3.55
C GLY A 70 18.35 -0.42 4.13
N ASP A 71 19.46 -0.10 3.42
CA ASP A 71 20.86 -0.25 3.88
C ASP A 71 21.13 -1.61 4.56
N GLY A 72 20.67 -2.71 3.94
CA GLY A 72 20.85 -4.07 4.44
C GLY A 72 19.82 -4.55 5.46
N ALA A 73 18.83 -3.74 5.83
CA ALA A 73 17.77 -4.15 6.74
C ALA A 73 16.59 -4.84 6.03
N CYS A 74 16.59 -4.91 4.70
CA CYS A 74 15.52 -5.49 3.91
C CYS A 74 15.77 -6.96 3.57
N ASP A 75 14.70 -7.76 3.62
CA ASP A 75 14.65 -9.07 2.96
C ASP A 75 14.26 -8.87 1.49
N GLU A 76 15.15 -9.16 0.56
CA GLU A 76 14.94 -8.94 -0.87
C GLU A 76 13.75 -9.74 -1.41
N ALA A 77 13.55 -10.98 -0.95
CA ALA A 77 12.43 -11.79 -1.42
C ALA A 77 11.08 -11.18 -1.01
N VAL A 78 11.01 -10.64 0.20
CA VAL A 78 9.82 -9.92 0.69
C VAL A 78 9.60 -8.63 -0.09
N VAL A 79 10.66 -7.84 -0.33
CA VAL A 79 10.57 -6.60 -1.12
C VAL A 79 10.04 -6.89 -2.52
N ARG A 80 10.57 -7.89 -3.20
CA ARG A 80 10.10 -8.30 -4.54
C ARG A 80 8.64 -8.74 -4.54
N SER A 81 8.22 -9.52 -3.56
CA SER A 81 6.83 -9.96 -3.43
C SER A 81 5.89 -8.77 -3.28
N ILE A 82 6.20 -7.84 -2.38
CA ILE A 82 5.37 -6.64 -2.13
C ILE A 82 5.27 -5.76 -3.38
N ILE A 83 6.40 -5.47 -4.05
CA ILE A 83 6.41 -4.61 -5.24
C ILE A 83 5.63 -5.26 -6.39
N ASN A 84 5.77 -6.57 -6.60
CA ASN A 84 5.02 -7.28 -7.63
C ASN A 84 3.50 -7.25 -7.42
N GLU A 85 3.04 -7.22 -6.18
CA GLU A 85 1.62 -7.18 -5.84
C GLU A 85 1.06 -5.74 -5.76
N ALA A 86 1.91 -4.73 -5.58
CA ALA A 86 1.49 -3.38 -5.25
C ALA A 86 0.45 -2.81 -6.22
N GLY A 87 0.66 -2.93 -7.52
CA GLY A 87 -0.28 -2.41 -8.54
C GLY A 87 -1.68 -3.02 -8.43
N GLU A 88 -1.80 -4.29 -8.05
CA GLU A 88 -3.08 -4.94 -7.82
C GLU A 88 -3.75 -4.45 -6.53
N ARG A 89 -2.96 -4.29 -5.49
CA ARG A 89 -3.46 -3.75 -4.21
C ARG A 89 -3.95 -2.31 -4.33
N ILE A 90 -3.31 -1.49 -5.16
CA ILE A 90 -3.84 -0.14 -5.49
C ILE A 90 -5.21 -0.24 -6.17
N ARG A 91 -5.39 -1.17 -7.11
CA ARG A 91 -6.71 -1.37 -7.74
C ARG A 91 -7.77 -1.86 -6.75
N ASP A 92 -7.39 -2.65 -5.76
CA ASP A 92 -8.29 -3.06 -4.67
C ASP A 92 -8.74 -1.86 -3.84
N LEU A 93 -7.81 -0.96 -3.47
CA LEU A 93 -8.13 0.28 -2.77
C LEU A 93 -9.10 1.16 -3.58
N ILE A 94 -8.88 1.31 -4.88
CA ILE A 94 -9.78 2.04 -5.77
C ILE A 94 -11.19 1.40 -5.78
N ARG A 95 -11.28 0.07 -5.84
CA ARG A 95 -12.56 -0.64 -5.82
C ARG A 95 -13.36 -0.41 -4.54
N ILE A 96 -12.71 -0.24 -3.40
CA ILE A 96 -13.39 0.06 -2.13
C ILE A 96 -13.62 1.57 -1.90
N GLY A 97 -13.32 2.41 -2.89
CA GLY A 97 -13.67 3.82 -2.90
C GLY A 97 -12.54 4.79 -2.51
N VAL A 98 -11.29 4.35 -2.49
CA VAL A 98 -10.15 5.29 -2.32
C VAL A 98 -9.97 6.07 -3.63
N GLU A 99 -10.03 7.38 -3.53
CA GLU A 99 -9.82 8.30 -4.64
C GLU A 99 -8.37 8.77 -4.64
N PHE A 100 -7.66 8.51 -5.75
CA PHE A 100 -6.33 9.05 -6.01
C PHE A 100 -6.44 10.25 -6.95
N GLU A 101 -5.55 11.20 -6.79
CA GLU A 101 -5.48 12.37 -7.66
C GLU A 101 -5.26 11.97 -9.13
N LYS A 102 -5.91 12.70 -10.01
CA LYS A 102 -5.80 12.50 -11.45
C LYS A 102 -5.42 13.81 -12.14
N GLU A 103 -4.69 13.67 -13.22
CA GLU A 103 -4.40 14.76 -14.16
C GLU A 103 -5.65 15.07 -15.01
N ASP A 104 -5.62 16.19 -15.72
CA ASP A 104 -6.72 16.63 -16.58
C ASP A 104 -7.08 15.63 -17.71
N ASP A 105 -6.14 14.79 -18.09
CA ASP A 105 -6.33 13.70 -19.06
C ASP A 105 -6.97 12.43 -18.49
N GLY A 106 -7.26 12.43 -17.18
CA GLY A 106 -7.87 11.31 -16.46
C GLY A 106 -6.89 10.22 -15.98
N ASN A 107 -5.61 10.34 -16.30
CA ASN A 107 -4.57 9.47 -15.75
C ASN A 107 -4.28 9.81 -14.29
N TYR A 108 -3.78 8.83 -13.52
CA TYR A 108 -3.36 9.10 -12.14
C TYR A 108 -2.17 10.05 -12.11
N SER A 109 -2.23 11.02 -11.19
CA SER A 109 -1.10 11.92 -10.97
C SER A 109 0.05 11.16 -10.34
N LEU A 110 1.21 11.15 -11.03
CA LEU A 110 2.40 10.44 -10.60
C LEU A 110 3.44 11.42 -10.08
N ILE A 111 3.87 11.24 -8.84
CA ILE A 111 4.89 12.07 -8.20
C ILE A 111 6.11 11.18 -7.93
N ARG A 112 7.29 11.77 -8.06
CA ARG A 112 8.52 11.12 -7.61
C ARG A 112 8.64 11.26 -6.10
N GLU A 113 8.56 10.15 -5.39
CA GLU A 113 8.75 10.11 -3.94
C GLU A 113 10.24 10.00 -3.57
N GLY A 114 10.57 10.45 -2.35
CA GLY A 114 11.93 10.38 -1.82
C GLY A 114 12.44 8.94 -1.77
N GLY A 115 13.67 8.71 -2.22
CA GLY A 115 14.29 7.39 -2.28
C GLY A 115 14.03 6.62 -3.59
N HIS A 116 13.15 7.09 -4.46
CA HIS A 116 12.89 6.48 -5.77
C HIS A 116 13.59 7.24 -6.90
N SER A 117 14.12 6.51 -7.87
CA SER A 117 14.82 7.07 -9.02
C SER A 117 13.90 7.51 -10.15
N SER A 118 12.66 7.02 -10.19
CA SER A 118 11.62 7.35 -11.19
C SER A 118 10.28 7.72 -10.56
N LYS A 119 9.35 8.24 -11.38
CA LYS A 119 7.96 8.48 -11.01
C LYS A 119 7.13 7.22 -11.14
#